data_d75137c6b5d2521a389495d5042b1cae
#
_entry.id   d75137c6b5d2521a389495d5042b1cae
#
_cell.length_a   1.000
_cell.length_b   1.000
_cell.length_c   1.000
_cell.angle_alpha   90.00
_cell.angle_beta   90.00
_cell.angle_gamma   90.00
#
_symmetry.space_group_name_H-M   'P 1'
#
loop_
_entity.id
_entity.type
_entity.pdbx_description
1 polymer ?
#
loop_
_entity_poly.entity_id
_entity_poly.type
_entity_poly.pdbx_seq_one_letter_code
_entity_poly.pdbx_strand_id
1 'polypeptide(L)'
;MNAELVGSQDKLMRVRNEYLDLMQAFLTGSIYRDFAQAPFGSNLFDSHRREHGLDWPSTAETMIGVKRLANLRALTESVIADNVPGDLIETGVWRGGACIFMRAILYANSVSDKSVWVADSFEGLPAGNTLQYPADAGSDFHTYSQLAVSLEEVKENFRAHGLLDAQVKFVKGWFKDSLPKAPIDRLALLRLDGD
;
A
#
# COMPACT_ATOMS: atom_id res chain seq x y z
N MET A 1 10.29 -31.13 23.13
CA MET A 1 10.45 -29.85 22.38
C MET A 1 11.08 -28.87 23.36
N ASN A 2 12.33 -28.45 23.09
CA ASN A 2 13.16 -27.75 24.08
C ASN A 2 12.64 -26.35 24.39
N ALA A 3 12.63 -25.96 25.65
CA ALA A 3 12.26 -24.60 26.12
C ALA A 3 13.05 -23.47 25.40
N GLU A 4 14.30 -23.72 25.02
CA GLU A 4 15.14 -22.81 24.23
C GLU A 4 14.60 -22.54 22.82
N LEU A 5 14.00 -23.54 22.15
CA LEU A 5 13.40 -23.39 20.82
C LEU A 5 12.10 -22.57 20.90
N VAL A 6 11.28 -22.78 21.94
CA VAL A 6 10.08 -21.99 22.17
C VAL A 6 10.44 -20.53 22.45
N GLY A 7 11.39 -20.26 23.32
CA GLY A 7 11.85 -18.90 23.61
C GLY A 7 12.46 -18.19 22.41
N SER A 8 13.10 -18.92 21.49
CA SER A 8 13.63 -18.36 20.24
C SER A 8 12.53 -17.99 19.25
N GLN A 9 11.49 -18.82 19.12
CA GLN A 9 10.35 -18.55 18.24
C GLN A 9 9.53 -17.33 18.74
N ASP A 10 9.30 -17.26 20.05
CA ASP A 10 8.59 -16.12 20.65
C ASP A 10 9.37 -14.81 20.43
N LYS A 11 10.68 -14.84 20.55
CA LYS A 11 11.54 -13.68 20.28
C LYS A 11 11.48 -13.25 18.81
N LEU A 12 11.52 -14.18 17.87
CA LEU A 12 11.43 -13.88 16.44
C LEU A 12 10.07 -13.30 16.08
N MET A 13 9.01 -13.86 16.62
CA MET A 13 7.64 -13.35 16.42
C MET A 13 7.50 -11.92 16.97
N ARG A 14 8.05 -11.64 18.12
CA ARG A 14 8.06 -10.32 18.70
C ARG A 14 8.82 -9.31 17.83
N VAL A 15 10.04 -9.63 17.39
CA VAL A 15 10.85 -8.74 16.53
C VAL A 15 10.13 -8.49 15.20
N ARG A 16 9.50 -9.52 14.61
CA ARG A 16 8.68 -9.37 13.40
C ARG A 16 7.54 -8.37 13.61
N ASN A 17 6.82 -8.49 14.70
CA ASN A 17 5.69 -7.60 14.99
C ASN A 17 6.18 -6.16 15.21
N GLU A 18 7.25 -5.97 15.98
CA GLU A 18 7.87 -4.65 16.19
C GLU A 18 8.34 -4.02 14.87
N TYR A 19 8.91 -4.81 13.95
CA TYR A 19 9.28 -4.34 12.61
C TYR A 19 8.05 -3.88 11.82
N LEU A 20 6.98 -4.67 11.80
CA LEU A 20 5.76 -4.33 11.05
C LEU A 20 5.02 -3.13 11.67
N ASP A 21 5.04 -2.99 12.99
CA ASP A 21 4.49 -1.82 13.69
C ASP A 21 5.28 -0.55 13.33
N LEU A 22 6.61 -0.64 13.29
CA LEU A 22 7.48 0.44 12.86
C LEU A 22 7.22 0.83 11.40
N MET A 23 7.13 -0.15 10.49
CA MET A 23 6.82 0.07 9.08
C MET A 23 5.46 0.76 8.91
N GLN A 24 4.43 0.32 9.63
CA GLN A 24 3.12 0.96 9.59
C GLN A 24 3.18 2.42 10.06
N ALA A 25 3.87 2.69 11.17
CA ALA A 25 4.01 4.04 11.70
C ALA A 25 4.82 4.95 10.77
N PHE A 26 5.82 4.40 10.07
CA PHE A 26 6.63 5.13 9.10
C PHE A 26 5.82 5.45 7.84
N LEU A 27 5.25 4.43 7.19
CA LEU A 27 4.50 4.57 5.94
C LEU A 27 3.30 5.51 6.05
N THR A 28 2.68 5.59 7.24
CA THR A 28 1.61 6.55 7.52
C THR A 28 2.10 7.92 7.98
N GLY A 29 3.41 8.10 8.18
CA GLY A 29 3.98 9.34 8.72
C GLY A 29 3.59 9.65 10.17
N SER A 30 3.05 8.67 10.89
CA SER A 30 2.61 8.86 12.28
C SER A 30 3.79 9.03 13.23
N ILE A 31 4.90 8.32 12.96
CA ILE A 31 6.09 8.34 13.84
C ILE A 31 6.79 9.69 13.84
N TYR A 32 6.84 10.38 12.69
CA TYR A 32 7.47 11.69 12.56
C TYR A 32 6.46 12.83 12.42
N ARG A 33 5.16 12.54 12.67
CA ARG A 33 4.06 13.50 12.70
C ARG A 33 3.97 14.34 11.43
N ASP A 34 4.03 13.66 10.27
CA ASP A 34 3.94 14.28 8.96
C ASP A 34 2.68 15.12 8.84
N PHE A 35 2.83 16.40 8.49
CA PHE A 35 1.69 17.30 8.39
C PHE A 35 0.79 16.96 7.18
N ALA A 36 -0.47 17.35 7.26
CA ALA A 36 -1.42 17.19 6.18
C ALA A 36 -1.32 18.36 5.19
N GLN A 37 -1.26 18.03 3.88
CA GLN A 37 -1.23 19.04 2.81
C GLN A 37 -2.63 19.38 2.28
N ALA A 38 -2.75 20.53 1.62
CA ALA A 38 -3.95 20.91 0.90
C ALA A 38 -4.30 19.90 -0.21
N PRO A 39 -5.59 19.73 -0.58
CA PRO A 39 -6.74 20.47 -0.06
C PRO A 39 -7.33 19.88 1.23
N PHE A 40 -6.94 18.68 1.64
CA PHE A 40 -7.53 17.95 2.77
C PHE A 40 -6.75 18.08 4.07
N GLY A 41 -5.84 19.06 4.16
CA GLY A 41 -5.02 19.29 5.34
C GLY A 41 -4.90 20.76 5.72
N SER A 42 -4.49 20.97 6.98
CA SER A 42 -4.31 22.28 7.61
C SER A 42 -2.83 22.66 7.81
N ASN A 43 -1.91 21.98 7.14
CA ASN A 43 -0.46 22.06 7.38
C ASN A 43 -0.05 21.72 8.82
N LEU A 44 -0.89 20.93 9.52
CA LEU A 44 -0.65 20.39 10.85
C LEU A 44 -0.84 18.88 10.83
N PHE A 45 -0.21 18.20 11.77
CA PHE A 45 -0.47 16.79 12.03
C PHE A 45 -1.67 16.64 12.97
N ASP A 46 -2.67 15.90 12.54
CA ASP A 46 -3.80 15.47 13.35
C ASP A 46 -3.82 13.94 13.41
N SER A 47 -3.58 13.40 14.60
CA SER A 47 -3.50 11.95 14.81
C SER A 47 -4.80 11.22 14.49
N HIS A 48 -5.96 11.82 14.82
CA HIS A 48 -7.27 11.22 14.54
C HIS A 48 -7.53 11.17 13.04
N ARG A 49 -7.26 12.26 12.30
CA ARG A 49 -7.43 12.27 10.84
C ARG A 49 -6.49 11.28 10.18
N ARG A 50 -5.20 11.23 10.59
CA ARG A 50 -4.20 10.28 10.08
C ARG A 50 -4.57 8.84 10.38
N GLU A 51 -5.10 8.56 11.57
CA GLU A 51 -5.57 7.23 11.94
C GLU A 51 -6.67 6.72 10.99
N HIS A 52 -7.58 7.60 10.60
CA HIS A 52 -8.75 7.26 9.79
C HIS A 52 -8.56 7.46 8.27
N GLY A 53 -7.41 7.97 7.83
CA GLY A 53 -7.16 8.29 6.42
C GLY A 53 -8.07 9.41 5.90
N LEU A 54 -8.19 10.48 6.69
CA LEU A 54 -9.01 11.66 6.40
C LEU A 54 -8.16 12.87 6.02
N ASP A 55 -6.87 12.67 5.80
CA ASP A 55 -5.92 13.69 5.39
C ASP A 55 -4.97 13.17 4.30
N TRP A 56 -4.37 14.09 3.57
CA TRP A 56 -3.29 13.77 2.63
C TRP A 56 -1.95 14.13 3.27
N PRO A 57 -1.11 13.14 3.59
CA PRO A 57 0.21 13.40 4.17
C PRO A 57 1.13 14.11 3.17
N SER A 58 2.05 14.94 3.68
CA SER A 58 2.96 15.70 2.82
C SER A 58 4.09 14.85 2.25
N THR A 59 4.63 13.92 3.04
CA THR A 59 5.78 13.08 2.69
C THR A 59 5.53 11.58 2.88
N ALA A 60 4.62 11.20 3.76
CA ALA A 60 4.30 9.79 4.01
C ALA A 60 3.82 9.06 2.74
N GLU A 61 4.04 7.77 2.68
CA GLU A 61 3.90 6.99 1.45
C GLU A 61 2.51 6.38 1.27
N THR A 62 1.62 6.54 2.26
CA THR A 62 0.22 6.15 2.13
C THR A 62 -0.72 7.16 2.80
N MET A 63 -1.86 7.41 2.16
CA MET A 63 -2.93 8.24 2.69
C MET A 63 -4.10 7.43 3.27
N ILE A 64 -4.04 6.09 3.21
CA ILE A 64 -5.17 5.25 3.64
C ILE A 64 -5.38 5.26 5.16
N GLY A 65 -4.40 5.74 5.91
CA GLY A 65 -4.44 5.84 7.35
C GLY A 65 -4.09 4.53 8.08
N VAL A 66 -3.86 4.68 9.39
CA VAL A 66 -3.38 3.59 10.24
C VAL A 66 -4.36 2.42 10.30
N LYS A 67 -5.66 2.70 10.42
CA LYS A 67 -6.69 1.65 10.55
C LYS A 67 -6.81 0.76 9.31
N ARG A 68 -6.81 1.37 8.11
CA ARG A 68 -6.90 0.58 6.87
C ARG A 68 -5.60 -0.20 6.64
N LEU A 69 -4.44 0.38 6.99
CA LEU A 69 -3.17 -0.32 6.88
C LEU A 69 -3.07 -1.48 7.88
N ALA A 70 -3.59 -1.33 9.11
CA ALA A 70 -3.70 -2.42 10.08
C ALA A 70 -4.65 -3.54 9.60
N ASN A 71 -5.76 -3.19 8.97
CA ASN A 71 -6.65 -4.18 8.34
C ASN A 71 -5.94 -4.93 7.20
N LEU A 72 -5.21 -4.21 6.34
CA LEU A 72 -4.42 -4.82 5.26
C LEU A 72 -3.39 -5.82 5.82
N ARG A 73 -2.73 -5.47 6.95
CA ARG A 73 -1.83 -6.39 7.65
C ARG A 73 -2.55 -7.66 8.09
N ALA A 74 -3.66 -7.53 8.80
CA ALA A 74 -4.42 -8.67 9.29
C ALA A 74 -4.87 -9.59 8.16
N LEU A 75 -5.36 -9.04 7.04
CA LEU A 75 -5.76 -9.82 5.86
C LEU A 75 -4.56 -10.50 5.19
N THR A 76 -3.43 -9.82 5.05
CA THR A 76 -2.22 -10.40 4.45
C THR A 76 -1.67 -11.54 5.33
N GLU A 77 -1.62 -11.34 6.65
CA GLU A 77 -1.19 -12.38 7.60
C GLU A 77 -2.14 -13.59 7.60
N SER A 78 -3.47 -13.36 7.47
CA SER A 78 -4.46 -14.44 7.33
C SER A 78 -4.25 -15.25 6.05
N VAL A 79 -4.06 -14.57 4.90
CA VAL A 79 -3.76 -15.20 3.61
C VAL A 79 -2.50 -16.09 3.69
N ILE A 80 -1.49 -15.65 4.41
CA ILE A 80 -0.26 -16.43 4.64
C ILE A 80 -0.54 -17.63 5.54
N ALA A 81 -1.21 -17.43 6.67
CA ALA A 81 -1.51 -18.49 7.64
C ALA A 81 -2.39 -19.59 7.06
N ASP A 82 -3.36 -19.22 6.23
CA ASP A 82 -4.30 -20.14 5.58
C ASP A 82 -3.73 -20.74 4.28
N ASN A 83 -2.48 -20.40 3.91
CA ASN A 83 -1.82 -20.82 2.68
C ASN A 83 -2.68 -20.58 1.43
N VAL A 84 -3.39 -19.46 1.36
CA VAL A 84 -4.23 -19.10 0.20
C VAL A 84 -3.33 -18.94 -1.02
N PRO A 85 -3.54 -19.71 -2.11
CA PRO A 85 -2.67 -19.63 -3.28
C PRO A 85 -2.91 -18.35 -4.08
N GLY A 86 -1.83 -17.81 -4.68
CA GLY A 86 -1.87 -16.62 -5.52
C GLY A 86 -1.11 -15.44 -4.93
N ASP A 87 -1.06 -14.37 -5.71
CA ASP A 87 -0.34 -13.14 -5.43
C ASP A 87 -1.21 -12.10 -4.70
N LEU A 88 -0.60 -10.99 -4.34
CA LEU A 88 -1.26 -9.82 -3.75
C LEU A 88 -1.26 -8.69 -4.79
N ILE A 89 -2.32 -7.90 -4.86
CA ILE A 89 -2.40 -6.74 -5.75
C ILE A 89 -3.07 -5.56 -5.08
N GLU A 90 -2.60 -4.37 -5.42
CA GLU A 90 -3.32 -3.12 -5.22
C GLU A 90 -3.50 -2.42 -6.58
N THR A 91 -4.70 -1.90 -6.82
CA THR A 91 -5.03 -1.04 -7.95
C THR A 91 -5.29 0.38 -7.46
N GLY A 92 -4.51 1.36 -7.95
CA GLY A 92 -4.45 2.70 -7.39
C GLY A 92 -3.50 2.74 -6.19
N VAL A 93 -2.21 3.02 -6.45
CA VAL A 93 -1.18 2.83 -5.42
C VAL A 93 -0.63 4.13 -4.84
N TRP A 94 -0.89 5.25 -5.49
CA TRP A 94 -0.33 6.55 -5.12
C TRP A 94 1.20 6.46 -4.96
N ARG A 95 1.74 6.72 -3.75
CA ARG A 95 3.18 6.60 -3.45
C ARG A 95 3.64 5.17 -3.14
N GLY A 96 2.74 4.18 -3.22
CA GLY A 96 3.04 2.77 -3.10
C GLY A 96 3.05 2.22 -1.67
N GLY A 97 2.71 3.01 -0.65
CA GLY A 97 2.90 2.62 0.76
C GLY A 97 2.15 1.34 1.17
N ALA A 98 0.94 1.10 0.67
CA ALA A 98 0.23 -0.15 0.99
C ALA A 98 0.89 -1.37 0.31
N CYS A 99 1.37 -1.22 -0.93
CA CYS A 99 2.15 -2.25 -1.61
C CYS A 99 3.49 -2.53 -0.90
N ILE A 100 4.21 -1.48 -0.46
CA ILE A 100 5.43 -1.60 0.33
C ILE A 100 5.14 -2.37 1.61
N PHE A 101 4.02 -2.08 2.27
CA PHE A 101 3.64 -2.79 3.49
C PHE A 101 3.31 -4.26 3.24
N MET A 102 2.57 -4.59 2.17
CA MET A 102 2.34 -5.98 1.77
C MET A 102 3.67 -6.72 1.53
N ARG A 103 4.61 -6.08 0.82
CA ARG A 103 5.94 -6.67 0.59
C ARG A 103 6.73 -6.84 1.90
N ALA A 104 6.65 -5.88 2.82
CA ALA A 104 7.26 -5.98 4.16
C ALA A 104 6.69 -7.15 4.95
N ILE A 105 5.38 -7.39 4.88
CA ILE A 105 4.74 -8.52 5.55
C ILE A 105 5.21 -9.85 4.97
N LEU A 106 5.29 -9.99 3.63
CA LEU A 106 5.84 -11.18 2.99
C LEU A 106 7.29 -11.42 3.42
N TYR A 107 8.12 -10.36 3.44
CA TYR A 107 9.51 -10.43 3.88
C TYR A 107 9.63 -10.89 5.34
N ALA A 108 8.90 -10.26 6.24
CA ALA A 108 8.93 -10.55 7.67
C ALA A 108 8.43 -11.96 8.01
N ASN A 109 7.60 -12.55 7.15
CA ASN A 109 7.11 -13.92 7.27
C ASN A 109 7.90 -14.93 6.43
N SER A 110 9.01 -14.52 5.78
CA SER A 110 9.85 -15.36 4.91
C SER A 110 9.07 -16.02 3.77
N VAL A 111 8.02 -15.34 3.26
CA VAL A 111 7.20 -15.82 2.13
C VAL A 111 7.88 -15.42 0.83
N SER A 112 8.25 -16.41 0.01
CA SER A 112 8.98 -16.21 -1.25
C SER A 112 8.21 -16.63 -2.50
N ASP A 113 7.07 -17.28 -2.34
CA ASP A 113 6.24 -17.84 -3.42
C ASP A 113 5.10 -16.91 -3.88
N LYS A 114 5.01 -15.70 -3.31
CA LYS A 114 4.00 -14.70 -3.65
C LYS A 114 4.65 -13.42 -4.13
N SER A 115 4.02 -12.77 -5.10
CA SER A 115 4.41 -11.42 -5.57
C SER A 115 3.43 -10.36 -5.07
N VAL A 116 3.89 -9.11 -5.05
CA VAL A 116 3.05 -7.93 -4.86
C VAL A 116 2.97 -7.19 -6.19
N TRP A 117 1.78 -7.12 -6.76
CA TRP A 117 1.47 -6.39 -7.97
C TRP A 117 1.08 -4.96 -7.65
N VAL A 118 1.78 -4.02 -8.25
CA VAL A 118 1.65 -2.57 -8.05
C VAL A 118 1.03 -2.01 -9.32
N ALA A 119 -0.30 -1.89 -9.36
CA ALA A 119 -1.03 -1.51 -10.54
C ALA A 119 -1.55 -0.07 -10.46
N ASP A 120 -1.11 0.78 -11.38
CA ASP A 120 -1.50 2.19 -11.45
C ASP A 120 -1.29 2.75 -12.86
N SER A 121 -1.90 3.88 -13.18
CA SER A 121 -1.56 4.67 -14.35
C SER A 121 -0.15 5.26 -14.20
N PHE A 122 0.24 5.64 -12.98
CA PHE A 122 1.40 6.45 -12.61
C PHE A 122 1.38 7.84 -13.28
N GLU A 123 0.18 8.34 -13.55
CA GLU A 123 -0.08 9.62 -14.24
C GLU A 123 -1.20 10.40 -13.54
N GLY A 124 -1.68 9.91 -12.38
CA GLY A 124 -2.84 10.45 -11.64
C GLY A 124 -4.16 9.89 -12.15
N LEU A 125 -5.24 10.61 -11.89
CA LEU A 125 -6.60 10.21 -12.29
C LEU A 125 -6.97 10.83 -13.66
N PRO A 126 -7.79 10.13 -14.47
CA PRO A 126 -8.32 10.69 -15.70
C PRO A 126 -9.39 11.74 -15.39
N ALA A 127 -9.62 12.67 -16.31
CA ALA A 127 -10.79 13.53 -16.23
C ALA A 127 -12.07 12.69 -16.27
N GLY A 128 -13.04 13.01 -15.41
CA GLY A 128 -14.30 12.31 -15.33
C GLY A 128 -15.09 12.39 -16.66
N ASN A 129 -15.76 11.29 -17.02
CA ASN A 129 -16.63 11.22 -18.19
C ASN A 129 -18.07 11.07 -17.74
N THR A 130 -18.71 12.19 -17.41
CA THR A 130 -20.09 12.21 -16.86
C THR A 130 -21.16 11.70 -17.84
N LEU A 131 -20.88 11.67 -19.15
CA LEU A 131 -21.77 11.06 -20.13
C LEU A 131 -21.78 9.54 -20.02
N GLN A 132 -20.63 8.94 -19.77
CA GLN A 132 -20.48 7.49 -19.62
C GLN A 132 -20.68 7.04 -18.18
N TYR A 133 -20.21 7.85 -17.22
CA TYR A 133 -20.25 7.59 -15.78
C TYR A 133 -20.86 8.77 -15.04
N PRO A 134 -22.20 8.83 -14.89
CA PRO A 134 -22.87 9.96 -14.23
C PRO A 134 -22.42 10.21 -12.78
N ALA A 135 -21.88 9.18 -12.11
CA ALA A 135 -21.32 9.29 -10.75
C ALA A 135 -20.07 10.17 -10.68
N ASP A 136 -19.37 10.39 -11.79
CA ASP A 136 -18.19 11.27 -11.85
C ASP A 136 -18.56 12.77 -11.78
N ALA A 137 -19.85 13.10 -11.76
CA ALA A 137 -20.30 14.47 -11.72
C ALA A 137 -19.79 15.18 -10.45
N GLY A 138 -18.99 16.24 -10.64
CA GLY A 138 -18.39 17.00 -9.54
C GLY A 138 -17.06 16.46 -9.03
N SER A 139 -16.55 15.36 -9.59
CA SER A 139 -15.20 14.87 -9.28
C SER A 139 -14.16 15.75 -9.97
N ASP A 140 -13.24 16.32 -9.19
CA ASP A 140 -12.12 17.16 -9.65
C ASP A 140 -10.73 16.57 -9.30
N PHE A 141 -10.68 15.33 -8.83
CA PHE A 141 -9.44 14.67 -8.39
C PHE A 141 -8.35 14.65 -9.46
N HIS A 142 -8.71 14.63 -10.75
CA HIS A 142 -7.76 14.72 -11.86
C HIS A 142 -6.98 16.04 -11.91
N THR A 143 -7.44 17.09 -11.20
CA THR A 143 -6.77 18.39 -11.14
C THR A 143 -5.69 18.48 -10.08
N TYR A 144 -5.64 17.51 -9.15
CA TYR A 144 -4.66 17.51 -8.06
C TYR A 144 -3.38 16.81 -8.48
N SER A 145 -2.34 17.59 -8.74
CA SER A 145 -1.01 17.08 -9.10
C SER A 145 -0.41 16.16 -8.04
N GLN A 146 -0.82 16.28 -6.78
CA GLN A 146 -0.39 15.42 -5.66
C GLN A 146 -0.81 13.96 -5.84
N LEU A 147 -1.80 13.67 -6.69
CA LEU A 147 -2.25 12.32 -7.00
C LEU A 147 -1.48 11.71 -8.18
N ALA A 148 -0.76 12.52 -8.95
CA ALA A 148 0.05 12.06 -10.07
C ALA A 148 1.46 11.68 -9.58
N VAL A 149 1.62 10.45 -9.12
CA VAL A 149 2.91 9.93 -8.65
C VAL A 149 3.52 9.03 -9.71
N SER A 150 4.77 9.33 -10.10
CA SER A 150 5.44 8.59 -11.17
C SER A 150 5.86 7.18 -10.75
N LEU A 151 5.95 6.27 -11.73
CA LEU A 151 6.46 4.91 -11.49
C LEU A 151 7.87 4.92 -10.86
N GLU A 152 8.74 5.84 -11.27
CA GLU A 152 10.09 5.90 -10.71
C GLU A 152 10.10 6.38 -9.26
N GLU A 153 9.22 7.31 -8.89
CA GLU A 153 9.05 7.71 -7.49
C GLU A 153 8.58 6.53 -6.62
N VAL A 154 7.58 5.76 -7.08
CA VAL A 154 7.12 4.56 -6.36
C VAL A 154 8.24 3.53 -6.24
N LYS A 155 9.03 3.30 -7.28
CA LYS A 155 10.19 2.40 -7.20
C LYS A 155 11.24 2.91 -6.22
N GLU A 156 11.49 4.22 -6.18
CA GLU A 156 12.44 4.80 -5.23
C GLU A 156 11.97 4.62 -3.78
N ASN A 157 10.68 4.78 -3.52
CA ASN A 157 10.10 4.49 -2.22
C ASN A 157 10.34 3.02 -1.82
N PHE A 158 10.10 2.06 -2.72
CA PHE A 158 10.46 0.65 -2.46
C PHE A 158 11.96 0.45 -2.18
N ARG A 159 12.85 1.13 -2.94
CA ARG A 159 14.31 1.06 -2.73
C ARG A 159 14.71 1.60 -1.38
N ALA A 160 14.13 2.72 -0.96
CA ALA A 160 14.42 3.36 0.33
C ALA A 160 14.15 2.40 1.51
N HIS A 161 13.15 1.52 1.37
CA HIS A 161 12.85 0.48 2.35
C HIS A 161 13.65 -0.82 2.16
N GLY A 162 14.48 -0.94 1.12
CA GLY A 162 15.19 -2.17 0.77
C GLY A 162 14.27 -3.30 0.30
N LEU A 163 13.07 -2.95 -0.20
CA LEU A 163 12.02 -3.91 -0.57
C LEU A 163 11.75 -3.99 -2.08
N LEU A 164 12.52 -3.31 -2.92
CA LEU A 164 12.42 -3.44 -4.38
C LEU A 164 13.20 -4.67 -4.83
N ASP A 165 12.50 -5.77 -5.04
CA ASP A 165 13.09 -7.04 -5.45
C ASP A 165 12.23 -7.79 -6.48
N ALA A 166 12.57 -9.05 -6.77
CA ALA A 166 11.89 -9.86 -7.77
C ALA A 166 10.41 -10.17 -7.45
N GLN A 167 9.98 -10.02 -6.20
CA GLN A 167 8.59 -10.21 -5.78
C GLN A 167 7.71 -8.97 -6.02
N VAL A 168 8.29 -7.81 -6.39
CA VAL A 168 7.53 -6.60 -6.72
C VAL A 168 7.34 -6.52 -8.23
N LYS A 169 6.09 -6.47 -8.68
CA LYS A 169 5.69 -6.46 -10.09
C LYS A 169 4.87 -5.21 -10.39
N PHE A 170 5.30 -4.42 -11.35
CA PHE A 170 4.60 -3.21 -11.74
C PHE A 170 3.71 -3.44 -12.96
N VAL A 171 2.46 -2.97 -12.89
CA VAL A 171 1.50 -2.95 -14.00
C VAL A 171 1.16 -1.49 -14.29
N LYS A 172 1.91 -0.88 -15.22
CA LYS A 172 1.70 0.51 -15.62
C LYS A 172 0.63 0.63 -16.70
N GLY A 173 -0.31 1.53 -16.48
CA GLY A 173 -1.32 1.95 -17.47
C GLY A 173 -2.72 1.98 -16.89
N TRP A 174 -3.65 2.53 -17.68
CA TRP A 174 -5.06 2.56 -17.31
C TRP A 174 -5.59 1.14 -17.10
N PHE A 175 -6.34 0.91 -16.03
CA PHE A 175 -6.77 -0.44 -15.61
C PHE A 175 -7.47 -1.22 -16.71
N LYS A 176 -8.34 -0.57 -17.51
CA LYS A 176 -9.03 -1.21 -18.65
C LYS A 176 -8.10 -1.79 -19.70
N ASP A 177 -6.89 -1.23 -19.83
CA ASP A 177 -5.92 -1.61 -20.87
C ASP A 177 -4.78 -2.49 -20.34
N SER A 178 -4.40 -2.29 -19.07
CA SER A 178 -3.25 -2.91 -18.44
C SER A 178 -3.59 -4.21 -17.70
N LEU A 179 -4.66 -4.21 -16.88
CA LEU A 179 -5.02 -5.38 -16.08
C LEU A 179 -5.37 -6.63 -16.90
N PRO A 180 -6.12 -6.55 -18.03
CA PRO A 180 -6.40 -7.74 -18.85
C PRO A 180 -5.17 -8.38 -19.49
N LYS A 181 -4.04 -7.65 -19.55
CA LYS A 181 -2.78 -8.12 -20.14
C LYS A 181 -1.76 -8.51 -19.07
N ALA A 182 -2.02 -8.22 -17.82
CA ALA A 182 -1.12 -8.55 -16.72
C ALA A 182 -1.01 -10.08 -16.57
N PRO A 183 0.20 -10.64 -16.45
CA PRO A 183 0.41 -12.07 -16.33
C PRO A 183 0.13 -12.56 -14.90
N ILE A 184 -1.06 -12.25 -14.40
CA ILE A 184 -1.54 -12.63 -13.07
C ILE A 184 -2.43 -13.86 -13.23
N ASP A 185 -1.98 -14.99 -12.71
CA ASP A 185 -2.75 -16.24 -12.77
C ASP A 185 -3.82 -16.29 -11.68
N ARG A 186 -3.44 -15.94 -10.46
CA ARG A 186 -4.32 -16.03 -9.29
C ARG A 186 -3.98 -14.99 -8.25
N LEU A 187 -5.01 -14.46 -7.59
CA LEU A 187 -4.87 -13.51 -6.49
C LEU A 187 -5.33 -14.14 -5.18
N ALA A 188 -4.49 -14.02 -4.15
CA ALA A 188 -4.82 -14.35 -2.78
C ALA A 188 -5.40 -13.13 -2.04
N LEU A 189 -4.98 -11.90 -2.43
CA LEU A 189 -5.50 -10.67 -1.87
C LEU A 189 -5.62 -9.60 -2.96
N LEU A 190 -6.78 -8.97 -2.99
CA LEU A 190 -7.08 -7.86 -3.90
C LEU A 190 -7.49 -6.64 -3.08
N ARG A 191 -6.74 -5.55 -3.22
CA ARG A 191 -7.08 -4.23 -2.70
C ARG A 191 -7.44 -3.31 -3.88
N LEU A 192 -8.65 -2.80 -3.86
CA LEU A 192 -9.15 -1.84 -4.85
C LEU A 192 -9.12 -0.44 -4.23
N ASP A 193 -8.37 0.47 -4.82
CA ASP A 193 -8.25 1.89 -4.42
C ASP A 193 -8.12 2.78 -5.67
N GLY A 194 -8.68 2.35 -6.77
CA GLY A 194 -8.71 3.08 -8.02
C GLY A 194 -10.05 3.77 -8.19
N ASP A 195 -10.08 5.07 -8.01
CA ASP A 195 -11.25 5.93 -8.20
C ASP A 195 -11.62 6.09 -9.68
#